data_a981656addfcd110b19f9db7fa904838
#
_entry.id   a981656addfcd110b19f9db7fa904838
#
_cell.length_a   1.000
_cell.length_b   1.000
_cell.length_c   1.000
_cell.angle_alpha   90.00
_cell.angle_beta   90.00
_cell.angle_gamma   90.00
#
_symmetry.space_group_name_H-M   'P 1'
#
loop_
_entity.id
_entity.type
_entity.pdbx_description
1 polymer ?
#
loop_
_entity_poly.entity_id
_entity_poly.type
_entity_poly.pdbx_seq_one_letter_code
_entity_poly.pdbx_strand_id
1 'polypeptide(L)'
;MKLTRRDALLALAGGGIVASTALTTDEMGGEFTDSDVETLVHLAEVLYPSAVDVTTEFVETYVVGRYRSDEERLAGLTSALQVVRRTSTRETGRSLGSLDIDTRDEVLRATGGDRAFPDPEGTTAQKVRYYIINDLLYALYTTPKGGELVGNPNPMGYPGGIEAYQQEPDAE
;
A
#
# COMPACT_ATOMS: atom_id res chain seq x y z
N MET A 1 32.03 -25.16 -0.81
CA MET A 1 31.01 -24.53 0.05
C MET A 1 30.56 -23.26 -0.64
N LYS A 2 29.31 -23.16 -1.06
CA LYS A 2 28.77 -21.91 -1.65
C LYS A 2 28.13 -21.12 -0.50
N LEU A 3 28.76 -20.02 -0.14
CA LEU A 3 28.21 -19.05 0.83
C LEU A 3 26.93 -18.43 0.24
N THR A 4 25.84 -18.47 0.99
CA THR A 4 24.61 -17.79 0.63
C THR A 4 24.71 -16.30 1.02
N ARG A 5 23.88 -15.44 0.39
CA ARG A 5 23.84 -14.00 0.72
C ARG A 5 23.57 -13.74 2.21
N ARG A 6 22.89 -14.68 2.88
CA ARG A 6 22.59 -14.64 4.30
C ARG A 6 23.84 -14.84 5.18
N ASP A 7 24.77 -15.72 4.73
CA ASP A 7 26.03 -15.98 5.45
C ASP A 7 27.00 -14.80 5.37
N ALA A 8 26.95 -14.01 4.28
CA ALA A 8 27.76 -12.82 4.12
C ALA A 8 27.34 -11.68 5.07
N LEU A 9 26.04 -11.55 5.38
CA LEU A 9 25.53 -10.52 6.29
C LEU A 9 25.85 -10.84 7.77
N LEU A 10 25.91 -12.13 8.13
CA LEU A 10 26.33 -12.56 9.49
C LEU A 10 27.82 -12.36 9.74
N ALA A 11 28.65 -12.46 8.71
CA ALA A 11 30.10 -12.22 8.83
C ALA A 11 30.47 -10.75 9.05
N LEU A 12 29.62 -9.80 8.62
CA LEU A 12 29.80 -8.35 8.82
C LEU A 12 29.41 -7.88 10.22
N ALA A 13 28.60 -8.63 10.94
CA ALA A 13 28.13 -8.28 12.28
C ALA A 13 29.14 -8.57 13.40
N GLY A 14 30.25 -9.26 13.10
CA GLY A 14 31.25 -9.71 14.09
C GLY A 14 32.51 -8.85 14.26
N GLY A 15 32.68 -7.76 13.50
CA GLY A 15 33.86 -6.90 13.55
C GLY A 15 33.52 -5.51 14.09
N GLY A 16 33.75 -5.29 15.38
CA GLY A 16 33.51 -4.00 16.01
C GLY A 16 34.35 -2.88 15.43
N ILE A 17 33.68 -1.88 14.84
CA ILE A 17 34.16 -0.49 14.74
C ILE A 17 32.96 0.38 15.01
N VAL A 18 32.95 1.03 16.17
CA VAL A 18 32.06 2.15 16.48
C VAL A 18 32.44 3.34 15.62
N ALA A 19 31.78 3.50 14.48
CA ALA A 19 31.65 4.78 13.81
C ALA A 19 30.17 5.17 13.89
N SER A 20 29.87 6.11 14.77
CA SER A 20 28.56 6.76 14.84
C SER A 20 28.34 7.58 13.57
N THR A 21 27.87 6.93 12.56
CA THR A 21 27.07 7.55 11.49
C THR A 21 25.66 7.06 11.74
N ALA A 22 24.76 7.98 12.01
CA ALA A 22 23.34 7.72 11.99
C ALA A 22 22.99 7.25 10.56
N LEU A 23 23.14 5.94 10.34
CA LEU A 23 22.51 5.28 9.21
C LEU A 23 21.03 5.32 9.54
N THR A 24 20.33 6.17 8.84
CA THR A 24 18.89 6.10 8.71
C THR A 24 18.57 4.70 8.19
N THR A 25 18.15 3.83 9.09
CA THR A 25 17.67 2.46 8.83
C THR A 25 16.29 2.53 8.12
N ASP A 26 16.17 3.32 7.08
CA ASP A 26 14.92 3.56 6.36
C ASP A 26 14.83 2.78 5.04
N GLU A 27 15.79 1.90 4.74
CA GLU A 27 15.89 1.21 3.45
C GLU A 27 15.88 -0.33 3.52
N MET A 28 15.45 -0.92 4.62
CA MET A 28 15.24 -2.38 4.62
C MET A 28 13.74 -2.67 4.51
N GLY A 29 13.22 -2.66 3.28
CA GLY A 29 11.94 -3.26 2.97
C GLY A 29 11.99 -4.73 3.43
N GLY A 30 11.24 -5.07 4.47
CA GLY A 30 11.03 -6.45 4.91
C GLY A 30 10.24 -7.22 3.85
N GLU A 31 10.18 -8.55 3.98
CA GLU A 31 9.30 -9.37 3.15
C GLU A 31 7.84 -8.93 3.34
N PHE A 32 7.08 -8.82 2.24
CA PHE A 32 5.65 -8.49 2.28
C PHE A 32 4.87 -9.64 2.94
N THR A 33 4.01 -9.33 3.89
CA THR A 33 3.36 -10.29 4.79
C THR A 33 1.83 -10.11 4.82
N ASP A 34 1.11 -11.08 5.38
CA ASP A 34 -0.33 -10.99 5.63
C ASP A 34 -0.69 -9.76 6.50
N SER A 35 0.18 -9.37 7.43
CA SER A 35 -0.01 -8.14 8.22
C SER A 35 0.05 -6.87 7.36
N ASP A 36 0.78 -6.88 6.23
CA ASP A 36 0.78 -5.77 5.27
C ASP A 36 -0.56 -5.70 4.54
N VAL A 37 -1.13 -6.85 4.17
CA VAL A 37 -2.48 -6.94 3.59
C VAL A 37 -3.52 -6.41 4.56
N GLU A 38 -3.51 -6.82 5.84
CA GLU A 38 -4.43 -6.30 6.87
C GLU A 38 -4.32 -4.77 7.02
N THR A 39 -3.11 -4.24 6.99
CA THR A 39 -2.88 -2.80 7.05
C THR A 39 -3.47 -2.08 5.84
N LEU A 40 -3.32 -2.64 4.63
CA LEU A 40 -3.94 -2.11 3.41
C LEU A 40 -5.48 -2.15 3.48
N VAL A 41 -6.07 -3.22 4.02
CA VAL A 41 -7.53 -3.30 4.24
C VAL A 41 -7.98 -2.13 5.12
N HIS A 42 -7.34 -1.91 6.27
CA HIS A 42 -7.69 -0.80 7.16
C HIS A 42 -7.52 0.59 6.52
N LEU A 43 -6.55 0.76 5.63
CA LEU A 43 -6.35 2.02 4.89
C LEU A 43 -7.37 2.17 3.76
N ALA A 44 -7.77 1.09 3.11
CA ALA A 44 -8.82 1.09 2.11
C ALA A 44 -10.18 1.46 2.74
N GLU A 45 -10.50 0.96 3.94
CA GLU A 45 -11.69 1.35 4.70
C GLU A 45 -11.77 2.86 4.97
N VAL A 46 -10.61 3.53 5.16
CA VAL A 46 -10.52 4.99 5.31
C VAL A 46 -10.74 5.73 4.00
N LEU A 47 -10.19 5.21 2.90
CA LEU A 47 -10.15 5.90 1.62
C LEU A 47 -11.40 5.67 0.76
N TYR A 48 -12.12 4.57 0.97
CA TYR A 48 -13.23 4.16 0.13
C TYR A 48 -14.57 4.64 0.69
N PRO A 49 -15.53 4.94 -0.20
CA PRO A 49 -16.90 5.20 0.23
C PRO A 49 -17.49 3.98 0.94
N SER A 50 -18.36 4.21 1.92
CA SER A 50 -19.05 3.15 2.68
C SER A 50 -19.89 2.18 1.84
N ALA A 51 -20.17 2.51 0.59
CA ALA A 51 -20.87 1.64 -0.36
C ALA A 51 -19.96 0.54 -0.95
N VAL A 52 -18.65 0.59 -0.67
CA VAL A 52 -17.66 -0.38 -1.16
C VAL A 52 -17.23 -1.28 -0.02
N ASP A 53 -17.53 -2.57 -0.13
CA ASP A 53 -17.05 -3.57 0.81
C ASP A 53 -15.56 -3.85 0.55
N VAL A 54 -14.74 -3.55 1.55
CA VAL A 54 -13.29 -3.82 1.51
C VAL A 54 -13.05 -5.20 2.10
N THR A 55 -12.54 -6.11 1.28
CA THR A 55 -12.16 -7.46 1.71
C THR A 55 -10.67 -7.71 1.52
N THR A 56 -10.12 -8.64 2.28
CA THR A 56 -8.74 -9.13 2.09
C THR A 56 -8.52 -9.61 0.67
N GLU A 57 -9.48 -10.39 0.11
CA GLU A 57 -9.42 -10.89 -1.27
C GLU A 57 -9.37 -9.76 -2.30
N PHE A 58 -10.13 -8.67 -2.07
CA PHE A 58 -10.07 -7.48 -2.92
C PHE A 58 -8.66 -6.88 -2.94
N VAL A 59 -8.08 -6.65 -1.75
CA VAL A 59 -6.74 -6.06 -1.61
C VAL A 59 -5.67 -6.97 -2.22
N GLU A 60 -5.71 -8.27 -1.95
CA GLU A 60 -4.77 -9.23 -2.53
C GLU A 60 -4.86 -9.30 -4.06
N THR A 61 -6.06 -9.24 -4.62
CA THR A 61 -6.27 -9.35 -6.07
C THR A 61 -5.92 -8.06 -6.79
N TYR A 62 -6.47 -6.93 -6.35
CA TYR A 62 -6.43 -5.67 -7.11
C TYR A 62 -5.30 -4.73 -6.70
N VAL A 63 -4.73 -4.89 -5.52
CA VAL A 63 -3.60 -4.09 -5.06
C VAL A 63 -2.31 -4.90 -5.19
N VAL A 64 -2.18 -5.96 -4.41
CA VAL A 64 -0.95 -6.77 -4.33
C VAL A 64 -0.73 -7.60 -5.59
N GLY A 65 -1.79 -8.18 -6.15
CA GLY A 65 -1.73 -9.05 -7.34
C GLY A 65 -1.05 -8.41 -8.55
N ARG A 66 -1.12 -7.08 -8.65
CA ARG A 66 -0.47 -6.31 -9.72
C ARG A 66 1.06 -6.29 -9.61
N TYR A 67 1.61 -6.54 -8.43
CA TYR A 67 3.04 -6.37 -8.12
C TYR A 67 3.75 -7.66 -7.73
N ARG A 68 3.10 -8.83 -7.88
CA ARG A 68 3.68 -10.13 -7.48
C ARG A 68 5.04 -10.42 -8.09
N SER A 69 5.33 -9.88 -9.28
CA SER A 69 6.60 -10.05 -9.99
C SER A 69 7.52 -8.83 -9.91
N ASP A 70 7.12 -7.79 -9.16
CA ASP A 70 7.86 -6.54 -9.00
C ASP A 70 8.33 -6.40 -7.55
N GLU A 71 9.48 -7.02 -7.25
CA GLU A 71 10.07 -7.05 -5.91
C GLU A 71 10.39 -5.64 -5.39
N GLU A 72 10.83 -4.73 -6.28
CA GLU A 72 11.19 -3.36 -5.91
C GLU A 72 9.95 -2.59 -5.46
N ARG A 73 8.84 -2.75 -6.19
CA ARG A 73 7.59 -2.10 -5.83
C ARG A 73 6.98 -2.67 -4.55
N LEU A 74 7.06 -3.99 -4.33
CA LEU A 74 6.64 -4.60 -3.06
C LEU A 74 7.48 -4.10 -1.88
N ALA A 75 8.79 -3.98 -2.05
CA ALA A 75 9.66 -3.42 -1.01
C ALA A 75 9.32 -1.96 -0.70
N GLY A 76 9.03 -1.14 -1.72
CA GLY A 76 8.57 0.24 -1.56
C GLY A 76 7.24 0.32 -0.82
N LEU A 77 6.27 -0.54 -1.17
CA LEU A 77 4.98 -0.64 -0.49
C LEU A 77 5.15 -1.04 0.98
N THR A 78 5.94 -2.08 1.27
CA THR A 78 6.23 -2.53 2.64
C THR A 78 6.87 -1.40 3.46
N SER A 79 7.83 -0.67 2.90
CA SER A 79 8.45 0.49 3.56
C SER A 79 7.42 1.58 3.87
N ALA A 80 6.54 1.92 2.92
CA ALA A 80 5.49 2.90 3.13
C ALA A 80 4.47 2.47 4.21
N LEU A 81 4.10 1.18 4.25
CA LEU A 81 3.22 0.63 5.30
C LEU A 81 3.86 0.69 6.69
N GLN A 82 5.16 0.43 6.80
CA GLN A 82 5.90 0.61 8.06
C GLN A 82 5.86 2.06 8.56
N VAL A 83 5.90 3.05 7.65
CA VAL A 83 5.73 4.47 8.03
C VAL A 83 4.37 4.69 8.67
N VAL A 84 3.29 4.20 8.06
CA VAL A 84 1.94 4.34 8.62
C VAL A 84 1.83 3.68 10.00
N ARG A 85 2.35 2.45 10.16
CA ARG A 85 2.36 1.75 11.46
C ARG A 85 3.14 2.50 12.53
N ARG A 86 4.33 3.01 12.21
CA ARG A 86 5.14 3.83 13.14
C ARG A 86 4.42 5.12 13.49
N THR A 87 3.76 5.76 12.52
CA THR A 87 2.95 6.96 12.78
C THR A 87 1.78 6.64 13.71
N SER A 88 1.04 5.54 13.49
CA SER A 88 -0.03 5.08 14.38
C SER A 88 0.46 4.94 15.82
N THR A 89 1.55 4.20 16.03
CA THR A 89 2.11 4.00 17.37
C THR A 89 2.60 5.31 18.01
N ARG A 90 3.21 6.19 17.23
CA ARG A 90 3.71 7.49 17.71
C ARG A 90 2.58 8.43 18.12
N GLU A 91 1.53 8.53 17.33
CA GLU A 91 0.43 9.49 17.56
C GLU A 91 -0.60 8.97 18.58
N THR A 92 -0.84 7.65 18.62
CA THR A 92 -1.92 7.07 19.41
C THR A 92 -1.46 6.08 20.50
N GLY A 93 -0.22 5.63 20.46
CA GLY A 93 0.28 4.53 21.30
C GLY A 93 -0.30 3.14 20.93
N ARG A 94 -1.03 3.01 19.81
CA ARG A 94 -1.78 1.82 19.44
C ARG A 94 -1.47 1.38 18.00
N SER A 95 -1.77 0.11 17.69
CA SER A 95 -1.70 -0.40 16.31
C SER A 95 -2.87 0.14 15.47
N LEU A 96 -2.64 0.34 14.17
CA LEU A 96 -3.64 0.89 13.25
C LEU A 96 -4.96 0.09 13.27
N GLY A 97 -4.90 -1.24 13.26
CA GLY A 97 -6.07 -2.11 13.28
C GLY A 97 -6.94 -1.99 14.53
N SER A 98 -6.38 -1.50 15.65
CA SER A 98 -7.13 -1.30 16.90
C SER A 98 -7.82 0.07 17.00
N LEU A 99 -7.66 0.93 16.00
CA LEU A 99 -8.24 2.27 15.96
C LEU A 99 -9.60 2.24 15.22
N ASP A 100 -10.47 3.19 15.58
CA ASP A 100 -11.65 3.50 14.78
C ASP A 100 -11.25 4.20 13.47
N ILE A 101 -12.20 4.28 12.53
CA ILE A 101 -11.96 4.77 11.16
C ILE A 101 -11.52 6.25 11.15
N ASP A 102 -12.08 7.08 12.02
CA ASP A 102 -11.75 8.51 12.08
C ASP A 102 -10.32 8.72 12.58
N THR A 103 -9.92 7.97 13.61
CA THR A 103 -8.55 7.99 14.12
C THR A 103 -7.55 7.42 13.12
N ARG A 104 -7.94 6.40 12.32
CA ARG A 104 -7.08 5.90 11.21
C ARG A 104 -6.88 6.97 10.14
N ASP A 105 -7.92 7.76 9.80
CA ASP A 105 -7.80 8.90 8.85
C ASP A 105 -6.84 9.96 9.39
N GLU A 106 -6.92 10.29 10.68
CA GLU A 106 -5.98 11.21 11.33
C GLU A 106 -4.53 10.70 11.25
N VAL A 107 -4.30 9.40 11.49
CA VAL A 107 -2.97 8.78 11.34
C VAL A 107 -2.48 8.87 9.89
N LEU A 108 -3.33 8.57 8.91
CA LEU A 108 -2.95 8.67 7.50
C LEU A 108 -2.59 10.12 7.12
N ARG A 109 -3.37 11.11 7.56
CA ARG A 109 -3.07 12.54 7.38
C ARG A 109 -1.78 12.96 8.07
N ALA A 110 -1.47 12.41 9.25
CA ALA A 110 -0.24 12.70 9.98
C ALA A 110 1.02 12.23 9.23
N THR A 111 0.91 11.30 8.28
CA THR A 111 2.02 10.96 7.37
C THR A 111 2.32 12.06 6.35
N GLY A 112 1.38 12.97 6.08
CA GLY A 112 1.45 13.99 5.04
C GLY A 112 1.16 13.48 3.63
N GLY A 113 0.85 12.18 3.47
CA GLY A 113 0.59 11.57 2.17
C GLY A 113 -0.65 12.13 1.45
N ASP A 114 -1.64 12.64 2.20
CA ASP A 114 -2.86 13.26 1.67
C ASP A 114 -2.57 14.51 0.81
N ARG A 115 -1.49 15.23 1.11
CA ARG A 115 -1.10 16.49 0.45
C ARG A 115 0.13 16.38 -0.42
N ALA A 116 0.87 15.28 -0.31
CA ALA A 116 2.10 15.07 -1.04
C ALA A 116 1.84 14.82 -2.54
N PHE A 117 2.76 15.25 -3.39
CA PHE A 117 2.81 14.80 -4.78
C PHE A 117 3.46 13.40 -4.84
N PRO A 118 2.90 12.42 -5.58
CA PRO A 118 3.42 11.05 -5.57
C PRO A 118 4.81 10.97 -6.20
N ASP A 119 5.76 10.37 -5.49
CA ASP A 119 7.11 10.14 -5.99
C ASP A 119 7.70 8.90 -5.29
N PRO A 120 8.07 7.83 -6.02
CA PRO A 120 8.65 6.62 -5.44
C PRO A 120 10.03 6.85 -4.82
N GLU A 121 10.79 7.83 -5.31
CA GLU A 121 12.13 8.18 -4.83
C GLU A 121 12.13 9.39 -3.89
N GLY A 122 10.94 9.93 -3.61
CA GLY A 122 10.78 11.15 -2.86
C GLY A 122 10.83 10.96 -1.33
N THR A 123 10.28 11.97 -0.65
CA THR A 123 10.14 11.96 0.82
C THR A 123 9.20 10.87 1.30
N THR A 124 9.21 10.58 2.60
CA THR A 124 8.30 9.62 3.24
C THR A 124 6.83 9.88 2.90
N ALA A 125 6.38 11.14 2.93
CA ALA A 125 5.01 11.52 2.57
C ALA A 125 4.68 11.22 1.09
N GLN A 126 5.63 11.48 0.19
CA GLN A 126 5.50 11.19 -1.24
C GLN A 126 5.44 9.70 -1.53
N LYS A 127 6.25 8.90 -0.81
CA LYS A 127 6.22 7.43 -0.89
C LYS A 127 4.89 6.86 -0.38
N VAL A 128 4.35 7.34 0.73
CA VAL A 128 3.01 6.96 1.22
C VAL A 128 1.94 7.30 0.18
N ARG A 129 2.00 8.48 -0.44
CA ARG A 129 1.08 8.86 -1.52
C ARG A 129 1.18 7.92 -2.71
N TYR A 130 2.42 7.61 -3.15
CA TYR A 130 2.67 6.81 -4.33
C TYR A 130 2.30 5.34 -4.15
N TYR A 131 2.82 4.69 -3.10
CA TYR A 131 2.69 3.24 -2.89
C TYR A 131 1.38 2.82 -2.22
N ILE A 132 0.73 3.71 -1.44
CA ILE A 132 -0.48 3.35 -0.70
C ILE A 132 -1.70 4.05 -1.28
N ILE A 133 -1.78 5.38 -1.16
CA ILE A 133 -3.00 6.11 -1.48
C ILE A 133 -3.35 5.96 -2.96
N ASN A 134 -2.40 6.17 -3.86
CA ASN A 134 -2.65 6.06 -5.29
C ASN A 134 -2.97 4.63 -5.72
N ASP A 135 -2.31 3.62 -5.13
CA ASP A 135 -2.56 2.23 -5.48
C ASP A 135 -3.94 1.75 -5.00
N LEU A 136 -4.36 2.15 -3.81
CA LEU A 136 -5.71 1.88 -3.31
C LEU A 136 -6.76 2.60 -4.17
N LEU A 137 -6.58 3.88 -4.48
CA LEU A 137 -7.52 4.62 -5.34
C LEU A 137 -7.57 4.05 -6.76
N TYR A 138 -6.42 3.64 -7.31
CA TYR A 138 -6.40 2.96 -8.61
C TYR A 138 -7.17 1.65 -8.56
N ALA A 139 -6.97 0.82 -7.54
CA ALA A 139 -7.71 -0.41 -7.35
C ALA A 139 -9.22 -0.15 -7.28
N LEU A 140 -9.65 0.87 -6.51
CA LEU A 140 -11.06 1.27 -6.44
C LEU A 140 -11.62 1.60 -7.83
N TYR A 141 -11.01 2.56 -8.53
CA TYR A 141 -11.55 3.09 -9.79
C TYR A 141 -11.43 2.14 -10.99
N THR A 142 -10.61 1.10 -10.89
CA THR A 142 -10.51 0.05 -11.92
C THR A 142 -11.47 -1.12 -11.68
N THR A 143 -12.28 -1.09 -10.62
CA THR A 143 -13.34 -2.07 -10.38
C THR A 143 -14.70 -1.56 -10.87
N PRO A 144 -15.66 -2.44 -11.25
CA PRO A 144 -16.99 -2.03 -11.67
C PRO A 144 -17.67 -1.16 -10.62
N LYS A 145 -17.61 -1.56 -9.35
CA LYS A 145 -18.25 -0.84 -8.24
C LYS A 145 -17.70 0.58 -8.09
N GLY A 146 -16.38 0.72 -8.12
CA GLY A 146 -15.73 2.04 -8.05
C GLY A 146 -15.97 2.87 -9.31
N GLY A 147 -16.02 2.22 -10.47
CA GLY A 147 -16.38 2.85 -11.73
C GLY A 147 -17.81 3.42 -11.73
N GLU A 148 -18.79 2.65 -11.25
CA GLU A 148 -20.17 3.12 -11.08
C GLU A 148 -20.26 4.41 -10.24
N LEU A 149 -19.49 4.51 -9.16
CA LEU A 149 -19.47 5.67 -8.26
C LEU A 149 -19.03 6.98 -8.96
N VAL A 150 -18.28 6.87 -10.05
CA VAL A 150 -17.80 8.01 -10.85
C VAL A 150 -18.45 8.08 -12.23
N GLY A 151 -19.54 7.33 -12.45
CA GLY A 151 -20.27 7.33 -13.72
C GLY A 151 -19.58 6.54 -14.84
N ASN A 152 -18.64 5.66 -14.50
CA ASN A 152 -17.97 4.74 -15.45
C ASN A 152 -18.16 3.29 -15.01
N PRO A 153 -19.26 2.63 -15.34
CA PRO A 153 -19.56 1.27 -14.89
C PRO A 153 -18.63 0.19 -15.48
N ASN A 154 -17.88 0.54 -16.53
CA ASN A 154 -16.97 -0.38 -17.22
C ASN A 154 -15.54 0.20 -17.28
N PRO A 155 -14.82 0.26 -16.17
CA PRO A 155 -13.47 0.81 -16.17
C PRO A 155 -12.50 -0.05 -16.99
N MET A 156 -11.60 0.61 -17.74
CA MET A 156 -10.55 -0.07 -18.50
C MET A 156 -9.63 -0.86 -17.56
N GLY A 157 -9.31 -2.10 -17.95
CA GLY A 157 -8.43 -2.98 -17.19
C GLY A 157 -9.13 -3.92 -16.20
N TYR A 158 -10.46 -3.87 -16.10
CA TYR A 158 -11.21 -4.86 -15.34
C TYR A 158 -11.25 -6.21 -16.08
N PRO A 159 -10.90 -7.34 -15.43
CA PRO A 159 -10.81 -8.65 -16.09
C PRO A 159 -12.12 -9.18 -16.72
N GLY A 160 -13.28 -8.69 -16.27
CA GLY A 160 -14.61 -9.02 -16.80
C GLY A 160 -15.15 -8.01 -17.82
N GLY A 161 -14.44 -6.91 -18.09
CA GLY A 161 -14.91 -5.78 -18.88
C GLY A 161 -15.09 -6.05 -20.40
N ILE A 162 -14.59 -7.18 -20.89
CA ILE A 162 -14.70 -7.53 -22.34
C ILE A 162 -16.15 -7.78 -22.73
N GLU A 163 -16.99 -8.30 -21.85
CA GLU A 163 -18.42 -8.55 -22.14
C GLU A 163 -19.20 -7.23 -22.29
N ALA A 164 -18.81 -6.19 -21.61
CA ALA A 164 -19.46 -4.88 -21.66
C ALA A 164 -19.26 -4.14 -22.99
N TYR A 165 -18.17 -4.41 -23.71
CA TYR A 165 -17.95 -3.85 -25.05
C TYR A 165 -18.87 -4.45 -26.13
N GLN A 166 -19.60 -5.52 -25.82
CA GLN A 166 -20.50 -6.21 -26.72
C GLN A 166 -21.99 -5.91 -26.45
N GLN A 167 -22.29 -5.10 -25.42
CA GLN A 167 -23.65 -4.68 -25.15
C GLN A 167 -24.07 -3.56 -26.11
N GLU A 168 -25.19 -3.78 -26.83
CA GLU A 168 -25.80 -2.71 -27.59
C GLU A 168 -26.23 -1.56 -26.66
N PRO A 169 -26.15 -0.28 -27.12
CA PRO A 169 -26.68 0.84 -26.35
C PRO A 169 -28.17 0.60 -26.09
N ASP A 170 -28.61 0.81 -24.84
CA ASP A 170 -30.03 0.77 -24.51
C ASP A 170 -30.77 1.73 -25.45
N ALA A 171 -31.75 1.19 -26.20
CA ALA A 171 -32.61 2.01 -27.06
C ALA A 171 -33.52 2.85 -26.15
N GLU A 172 -33.38 4.18 -26.20
CA GLU A 172 -34.30 5.13 -25.57
C GLU A 172 -35.69 5.08 -26.18
#